data_e7bedb36430bc72a56af3518dc078f8f
#
_entry.id   e7bedb36430bc72a56af3518dc078f8f
#
_cell.length_a   1.000
_cell.length_b   1.000
_cell.length_c   1.000
_cell.angle_alpha   90.00
_cell.angle_beta   90.00
_cell.angle_gamma   90.00
#
_symmetry.space_group_name_H-M   'P 1'
#
loop_
_entity.id
_entity.type
_entity.pdbx_description
1 polymer ?
#
loop_
_entity_poly.entity_id
_entity_poly.type
_entity_poly.pdbx_seq_one_letter_code
_entity_poly.pdbx_strand_id
1 'polypeptide(L)'
;MRRASAGFSLVELMITVAVVGIIASLAVPSSTSDRDQLQLDAAARRFQLGLERARLVARRTQQACGISLGSEAWLEPEQPDLPGELAPCSGIGLALQEALEQVPIRVQTNLPTVIRVSANGLLLDGGTTVISHELVERSLCLVVSLPLGVSRVGIYQGALAALGEAPRSTLCRPRIQEG
;
A
#
# COMPACT_ATOMS: atom_id res chain seq x y z
N MET A 1 50.12 29.15 22.56
CA MET A 1 48.99 28.83 23.44
C MET A 1 48.60 27.39 23.22
N ARG A 2 48.91 26.47 24.14
CA ARG A 2 48.50 25.08 24.10
C ARG A 2 47.08 24.98 24.65
N ARG A 3 46.11 24.60 23.83
CA ARG A 3 44.77 24.26 24.32
C ARG A 3 44.87 22.94 25.08
N ALA A 4 44.60 22.96 26.38
CA ALA A 4 44.46 21.76 27.17
C ALA A 4 43.22 21.01 26.62
N SER A 5 43.43 19.82 26.08
CA SER A 5 42.34 18.89 25.76
C SER A 5 41.82 18.32 27.09
N ALA A 6 40.72 18.82 27.57
CA ALA A 6 40.01 18.23 28.69
C ALA A 6 39.48 16.87 28.25
N GLY A 7 40.05 15.78 28.75
CA GLY A 7 39.56 14.43 28.52
C GLY A 7 38.26 14.20 29.33
N PHE A 8 37.33 13.46 28.79
CA PHE A 8 36.13 13.03 29.50
C PHE A 8 36.50 12.17 30.73
N SER A 9 35.88 12.46 31.85
CA SER A 9 35.99 11.64 33.04
C SER A 9 35.28 10.30 32.85
N LEU A 10 35.83 9.21 33.39
CA LEU A 10 35.20 7.88 33.35
C LEU A 10 33.81 7.89 33.99
N VAL A 11 33.59 8.69 35.00
CA VAL A 11 32.29 8.88 35.65
C VAL A 11 31.28 9.56 34.72
N GLU A 12 31.71 10.55 33.96
CA GLU A 12 30.87 11.26 32.99
C GLU A 12 30.42 10.33 31.85
N LEU A 13 31.33 9.43 31.40
CA LEU A 13 30.99 8.41 30.42
C LEU A 13 29.95 7.44 30.96
N MET A 14 30.08 6.98 32.21
CA MET A 14 29.12 6.08 32.83
C MET A 14 27.73 6.70 32.97
N ILE A 15 27.65 8.00 33.35
CA ILE A 15 26.39 8.72 33.46
C ILE A 15 25.75 8.88 32.07
N THR A 16 26.50 9.21 31.05
CA THR A 16 25.95 9.37 29.70
C THR A 16 25.41 8.07 29.13
N VAL A 17 26.12 6.93 29.33
CA VAL A 17 25.66 5.61 28.90
C VAL A 17 24.38 5.21 29.65
N ALA A 18 24.30 5.48 30.95
CA ALA A 18 23.12 5.19 31.75
C ALA A 18 21.90 5.99 31.27
N VAL A 19 22.06 7.29 31.02
CA VAL A 19 20.97 8.15 30.51
C VAL A 19 20.53 7.72 29.12
N VAL A 20 21.45 7.42 28.21
CA VAL A 20 21.12 6.91 26.87
C VAL A 20 20.40 5.56 26.95
N GLY A 21 20.82 4.67 27.86
CA GLY A 21 20.13 3.39 28.09
C GLY A 21 18.69 3.54 28.54
N ILE A 22 18.40 4.50 29.43
CA ILE A 22 17.04 4.80 29.89
C ILE A 22 16.19 5.34 28.74
N ILE A 23 16.69 6.30 27.96
CA ILE A 23 15.96 6.88 26.83
C ILE A 23 15.68 5.80 25.76
N ALA A 24 16.66 4.96 25.45
CA ALA A 24 16.51 3.87 24.50
C ALA A 24 15.44 2.85 24.95
N SER A 25 15.35 2.55 26.25
CA SER A 25 14.36 1.59 26.77
C SER A 25 12.92 2.10 26.67
N LEU A 26 12.70 3.42 26.69
CA LEU A 26 11.38 4.03 26.53
C LEU A 26 10.93 4.13 25.06
N ALA A 27 11.86 4.09 24.11
CA ALA A 27 11.56 4.20 22.66
C ALA A 27 11.11 2.88 21.99
N VAL A 28 11.39 1.73 22.62
CA VAL A 28 11.14 0.40 22.02
C VAL A 28 9.66 0.00 21.90
N PRO A 29 8.72 0.35 22.80
CA PRO A 29 7.35 -0.15 22.75
C PRO A 29 6.48 0.42 21.62
N SER A 30 6.76 1.62 21.15
CA SER A 30 5.95 2.29 20.11
C SER A 30 6.29 1.87 18.67
N SER A 31 7.41 1.18 18.46
CA SER A 31 7.94 0.91 17.12
C SER A 31 7.22 -0.19 16.35
N THR A 32 6.56 -1.14 17.01
CA THR A 32 5.87 -2.26 16.35
C THR A 32 4.54 -1.81 15.73
N SER A 33 3.70 -1.12 16.50
CA SER A 33 2.42 -0.59 16.01
C SER A 33 2.60 0.42 14.88
N ASP A 34 3.62 1.27 14.95
CA ASP A 34 3.95 2.22 13.90
C ASP A 34 4.43 1.52 12.62
N ARG A 35 5.19 0.43 12.77
CA ARG A 35 5.65 -0.38 11.64
C ARG A 35 4.48 -1.01 10.88
N ASP A 36 3.53 -1.62 11.59
CA ASP A 36 2.37 -2.27 10.99
C ASP A 36 1.48 -1.25 10.25
N GLN A 37 1.35 -0.05 10.79
CA GLN A 37 0.66 1.05 10.12
C GLN A 37 1.40 1.51 8.86
N LEU A 38 2.72 1.62 8.90
CA LEU A 38 3.53 1.96 7.73
C LEU A 38 3.44 0.89 6.64
N GLN A 39 3.36 -0.38 6.99
CA GLN A 39 3.15 -1.48 6.06
C GLN A 39 1.81 -1.33 5.33
N LEU A 40 0.74 -1.07 6.07
CA LEU A 40 -0.58 -0.85 5.51
C LEU A 40 -0.60 0.36 4.55
N ASP A 41 0.04 1.46 4.94
CA ASP A 41 0.18 2.64 4.10
C ASP A 41 1.05 2.38 2.86
N ALA A 42 2.11 1.59 3.00
CA ALA A 42 2.96 1.18 1.88
C ALA A 42 2.19 0.31 0.88
N ALA A 43 1.37 -0.64 1.35
CA ALA A 43 0.52 -1.47 0.51
C ALA A 43 -0.47 -0.63 -0.31
N ALA A 44 -1.11 0.36 0.32
CA ALA A 44 -2.01 1.27 -0.38
C ALA A 44 -1.31 2.10 -1.47
N ARG A 45 -0.08 2.57 -1.20
CA ARG A 45 0.73 3.27 -2.20
C ARG A 45 1.14 2.33 -3.35
N ARG A 46 1.54 1.10 -3.05
CA ARG A 46 1.89 0.09 -4.07
C ARG A 46 0.68 -0.28 -4.93
N PHE A 47 -0.50 -0.33 -4.34
CA PHE A 47 -1.74 -0.49 -5.11
C PHE A 47 -1.89 0.63 -6.15
N GLN A 48 -1.75 1.89 -5.75
CA GLN A 48 -1.84 3.03 -6.67
C GLN A 48 -0.74 3.00 -7.74
N LEU A 49 0.49 2.64 -7.35
CA LEU A 49 1.61 2.51 -8.28
C LEU A 49 1.36 1.45 -9.36
N GLY A 50 0.69 0.34 -9.04
CA GLY A 50 0.32 -0.67 -10.01
C GLY A 50 -0.61 -0.11 -11.10
N LEU A 51 -1.65 0.63 -10.69
CA LEU A 51 -2.55 1.30 -11.62
C LEU A 51 -1.82 2.32 -12.50
N GLU A 52 -0.93 3.13 -11.92
CA GLU A 52 -0.16 4.12 -12.69
C GLU A 52 0.82 3.46 -13.66
N ARG A 53 1.46 2.36 -13.26
CA ARG A 53 2.32 1.59 -14.18
C ARG A 53 1.53 1.07 -15.37
N ALA A 54 0.36 0.47 -15.14
CA ALA A 54 -0.50 -0.03 -16.20
C ALA A 54 -0.91 1.09 -17.18
N ARG A 55 -1.28 2.27 -16.66
CA ARG A 55 -1.57 3.44 -17.48
C ARG A 55 -0.38 3.89 -18.32
N LEU A 56 0.82 3.87 -17.74
CA LEU A 56 2.05 4.22 -18.45
C LEU A 56 2.37 3.21 -19.55
N VAL A 57 2.21 1.90 -19.29
CA VAL A 57 2.41 0.85 -20.30
C VAL A 57 1.44 1.05 -21.46
N ALA A 58 0.14 1.17 -21.19
CA ALA A 58 -0.88 1.38 -22.21
C ALA A 58 -0.59 2.61 -23.09
N ARG A 59 -0.19 3.73 -22.47
CA ARG A 59 0.18 4.95 -23.20
C ARG A 59 1.44 4.82 -24.04
N ARG A 60 2.45 4.11 -23.52
CA ARG A 60 3.73 3.91 -24.24
C ARG A 60 3.56 2.97 -25.44
N THR A 61 2.79 1.93 -25.28
CA THR A 61 2.53 0.97 -26.36
C THR A 61 1.43 1.43 -27.30
N GLN A 62 0.64 2.43 -26.90
CA GLN A 62 -0.56 2.88 -27.61
C GLN A 62 -1.58 1.76 -27.85
N GLN A 63 -1.60 0.78 -26.96
CA GLN A 63 -2.48 -0.38 -26.98
C GLN A 63 -3.25 -0.49 -25.68
N ALA A 64 -4.51 -0.92 -25.78
CA ALA A 64 -5.27 -1.28 -24.60
C ALA A 64 -4.69 -2.55 -24.00
N CYS A 65 -4.65 -2.62 -22.65
CA CYS A 65 -4.15 -3.79 -21.96
C CYS A 65 -4.93 -4.06 -20.67
N GLY A 66 -4.78 -5.27 -20.13
CA GLY A 66 -5.43 -5.73 -18.91
C GLY A 66 -4.43 -5.96 -17.77
N ILE A 67 -4.88 -5.73 -16.54
CA ILE A 67 -4.17 -6.05 -15.30
C ILE A 67 -5.09 -6.79 -14.35
N SER A 68 -4.54 -7.63 -13.50
CA SER A 68 -5.26 -8.35 -12.46
C SER A 68 -4.75 -7.99 -11.07
N LEU A 69 -5.65 -7.94 -10.09
CA LEU A 69 -5.29 -7.78 -8.69
C LEU A 69 -5.43 -9.13 -7.98
N GLY A 70 -4.30 -9.72 -7.60
CA GLY A 70 -4.26 -10.89 -6.73
C GLY A 70 -4.37 -10.51 -5.25
N SER A 71 -4.31 -11.52 -4.38
CA SER A 71 -4.34 -11.32 -2.93
C SER A 71 -3.13 -10.54 -2.39
N GLU A 72 -1.99 -10.64 -3.05
CA GLU A 72 -0.71 -10.12 -2.57
C GLU A 72 0.01 -9.21 -3.57
N ALA A 73 -0.44 -9.18 -4.82
CA ALA A 73 0.28 -8.48 -5.89
C ALA A 73 -0.62 -8.04 -7.05
N TRP A 74 -0.16 -7.05 -7.79
CA TRP A 74 -0.59 -6.81 -9.16
C TRP A 74 0.05 -7.86 -10.08
N LEU A 75 -0.76 -8.45 -10.94
CA LEU A 75 -0.39 -9.55 -11.81
C LEU A 75 -0.68 -9.22 -13.28
N GLU A 76 0.10 -9.82 -14.15
CA GLU A 76 -0.23 -9.91 -15.57
C GLU A 76 -1.26 -11.03 -15.75
N PRO A 77 -2.48 -10.73 -16.22
CA PRO A 77 -3.49 -11.77 -16.41
C PRO A 77 -3.08 -12.73 -17.52
N GLU A 78 -3.41 -14.00 -17.36
CA GLU A 78 -3.19 -15.00 -18.39
C GLU A 78 -4.20 -14.85 -19.54
N GLN A 79 -3.84 -15.33 -20.72
CA GLN A 79 -4.67 -15.21 -21.93
C GLN A 79 -6.12 -15.68 -21.77
N PRO A 80 -6.45 -16.82 -21.11
CA PRO A 80 -7.82 -17.26 -20.96
C PRO A 80 -8.70 -16.30 -20.13
N ASP A 81 -8.09 -15.48 -19.27
CA ASP A 81 -8.81 -14.53 -18.41
C ASP A 81 -9.04 -13.16 -19.07
N LEU A 82 -8.35 -12.91 -20.19
CA LEU A 82 -8.43 -11.64 -20.91
C LEU A 82 -9.64 -11.62 -21.85
N PRO A 83 -10.49 -10.59 -21.80
CA PRO A 83 -11.62 -10.45 -22.69
C PRO A 83 -11.18 -10.13 -24.13
N GLY A 84 -11.54 -10.97 -25.09
CA GLY A 84 -11.30 -10.74 -26.51
C GLY A 84 -9.81 -10.76 -26.87
N GLU A 85 -9.36 -9.77 -27.66
CA GLU A 85 -7.96 -9.61 -28.10
C GLU A 85 -7.13 -8.72 -27.15
N LEU A 86 -7.60 -8.50 -25.92
CA LEU A 86 -6.86 -7.68 -24.97
C LEU A 86 -5.55 -8.34 -24.57
N ALA A 87 -4.44 -7.58 -24.63
CA ALA A 87 -3.14 -8.06 -24.19
C ALA A 87 -2.92 -7.76 -22.70
N PRO A 88 -2.08 -8.52 -21.98
CA PRO A 88 -1.67 -8.12 -20.63
C PRO A 88 -0.82 -6.84 -20.66
N CYS A 89 -0.93 -6.01 -19.63
CA CYS A 89 0.01 -4.89 -19.46
C CYS A 89 1.35 -5.45 -18.94
N SER A 90 2.34 -5.58 -19.81
CA SER A 90 3.62 -6.23 -19.48
C SER A 90 4.46 -5.44 -18.47
N GLY A 91 5.15 -6.14 -17.57
CA GLY A 91 6.08 -5.56 -16.60
C GLY A 91 5.43 -4.85 -15.43
N ILE A 92 4.16 -5.15 -15.15
CA ILE A 92 3.44 -4.51 -14.03
C ILE A 92 3.54 -5.27 -12.72
N GLY A 93 4.03 -6.48 -12.72
CA GLY A 93 4.15 -7.30 -11.51
C GLY A 93 4.69 -6.49 -10.33
N LEU A 94 3.86 -6.29 -9.30
CA LEU A 94 4.20 -5.49 -8.13
C LEU A 94 3.57 -6.09 -6.89
N ALA A 95 4.39 -6.61 -6.00
CA ALA A 95 3.95 -7.07 -4.69
C ALA A 95 3.40 -5.91 -3.86
N LEU A 96 2.25 -6.11 -3.23
CA LEU A 96 1.65 -5.13 -2.33
C LEU A 96 2.37 -5.09 -0.98
N GLN A 97 3.02 -6.19 -0.61
CA GLN A 97 3.76 -6.37 0.63
C GLN A 97 5.20 -6.83 0.36
N GLU A 98 6.13 -6.55 1.24
CA GLU A 98 7.50 -7.07 1.16
C GLU A 98 7.57 -8.51 1.68
N ALA A 99 8.41 -9.34 1.05
CA ALA A 99 8.53 -10.76 1.38
C ALA A 99 9.05 -11.05 2.80
N LEU A 100 9.63 -10.06 3.48
CA LEU A 100 10.19 -10.19 4.83
C LEU A 100 9.16 -9.92 5.95
N GLU A 101 7.93 -9.56 5.60
CA GLU A 101 6.90 -9.21 6.57
C GLU A 101 6.23 -10.47 7.11
N GLN A 102 6.13 -10.57 8.43
CA GLN A 102 5.65 -11.77 9.12
C GLN A 102 4.13 -11.93 9.11
N VAL A 103 3.40 -10.80 9.05
CA VAL A 103 1.93 -10.80 9.06
C VAL A 103 1.43 -10.33 7.68
N PRO A 104 0.67 -11.18 6.97
CA PRO A 104 0.18 -10.82 5.64
C PRO A 104 -0.92 -9.77 5.71
N ILE A 105 -0.89 -8.84 4.76
CA ILE A 105 -2.02 -7.97 4.49
C ILE A 105 -3.17 -8.78 3.88
N ARG A 106 -4.40 -8.37 4.15
CA ARG A 106 -5.59 -8.94 3.51
C ARG A 106 -6.15 -7.93 2.53
N VAL A 107 -6.41 -8.40 1.31
CA VAL A 107 -6.99 -7.59 0.23
C VAL A 107 -8.38 -8.11 -0.10
N GLN A 108 -9.38 -7.25 0.02
CA GLN A 108 -10.75 -7.51 -0.40
C GLN A 108 -11.14 -6.49 -1.47
N THR A 109 -11.70 -6.94 -2.57
CA THR A 109 -12.01 -6.06 -3.69
C THR A 109 -13.31 -6.45 -4.39
N ASN A 110 -14.00 -5.46 -4.96
CA ASN A 110 -15.08 -5.64 -5.92
C ASN A 110 -14.68 -5.18 -7.33
N LEU A 111 -13.37 -4.96 -7.56
CA LEU A 111 -12.86 -4.77 -8.91
C LEU A 111 -13.05 -6.06 -9.73
N PRO A 112 -13.24 -5.97 -11.04
CA PRO A 112 -13.29 -7.16 -11.89
C PRO A 112 -11.95 -7.90 -11.87
N THR A 113 -11.99 -9.19 -12.19
CA THR A 113 -10.77 -10.04 -12.25
C THR A 113 -9.71 -9.45 -13.16
N VAL A 114 -10.14 -8.86 -14.29
CA VAL A 114 -9.27 -8.11 -15.19
C VAL A 114 -9.76 -6.67 -15.27
N ILE A 115 -8.89 -5.76 -14.91
CA ILE A 115 -9.10 -4.32 -15.03
C ILE A 115 -8.53 -3.88 -16.38
N ARG A 116 -9.36 -3.28 -17.20
CA ARG A 116 -8.99 -2.85 -18.55
C ARG A 116 -8.48 -1.42 -18.53
N VAL A 117 -7.41 -1.21 -19.26
CA VAL A 117 -6.78 0.10 -19.47
C VAL A 117 -6.81 0.42 -20.96
N SER A 118 -7.36 1.56 -21.35
CA SER A 118 -7.39 1.99 -22.74
C SER A 118 -6.01 2.42 -23.23
N ALA A 119 -5.81 2.48 -24.55
CA ALA A 119 -4.56 2.96 -25.18
C ALA A 119 -4.15 4.38 -24.70
N ASN A 120 -5.11 5.20 -24.29
CA ASN A 120 -4.86 6.54 -23.75
C ASN A 120 -4.55 6.52 -22.23
N GLY A 121 -4.48 5.34 -21.62
CA GLY A 121 -4.20 5.16 -20.19
C GLY A 121 -5.39 5.48 -19.28
N LEU A 122 -6.63 5.42 -19.78
CA LEU A 122 -7.81 5.55 -18.95
C LEU A 122 -8.23 4.17 -18.42
N LEU A 123 -8.56 4.09 -17.13
CA LEU A 123 -9.15 2.90 -16.55
C LEU A 123 -10.61 2.79 -17.02
N LEU A 124 -10.97 1.64 -17.55
CA LEU A 124 -12.32 1.37 -18.05
C LEU A 124 -13.20 0.68 -16.98
N ASP A 125 -12.58 0.17 -15.94
CA ASP A 125 -13.23 -0.51 -14.85
C ASP A 125 -12.94 0.21 -13.52
N GLY A 126 -13.95 0.28 -12.68
CA GLY A 126 -13.87 0.92 -11.37
C GLY A 126 -14.33 -0.03 -10.26
N GLY A 127 -14.04 0.35 -9.03
CA GLY A 127 -14.44 -0.44 -7.87
C GLY A 127 -13.78 0.03 -6.60
N THR A 128 -13.94 -0.75 -5.55
CA THR A 128 -13.39 -0.48 -4.22
C THR A 128 -12.55 -1.66 -3.78
N THR A 129 -11.36 -1.36 -3.28
CA THR A 129 -10.47 -2.33 -2.64
C THR A 129 -10.26 -1.92 -1.20
N VAL A 130 -10.31 -2.87 -0.29
CA VAL A 130 -10.00 -2.68 1.13
C VAL A 130 -8.75 -3.48 1.45
N ILE A 131 -7.78 -2.82 2.06
CA ILE A 131 -6.54 -3.42 2.53
C ILE A 131 -6.55 -3.34 4.05
N SER A 132 -6.37 -4.47 4.71
CA SER A 132 -6.35 -4.60 6.16
C SER A 132 -5.11 -5.38 6.62
N HIS A 133 -4.76 -5.18 7.87
CA HIS A 133 -3.66 -5.86 8.55
C HIS A 133 -4.17 -6.36 9.91
N GLU A 134 -3.83 -7.57 10.31
CA GLU A 134 -4.41 -8.19 11.52
C GLU A 134 -4.08 -7.45 12.83
N LEU A 135 -2.93 -6.79 12.87
CA LEU A 135 -2.45 -6.05 14.05
C LEU A 135 -2.83 -4.56 14.03
N VAL A 136 -3.57 -4.11 13.00
CA VAL A 136 -3.99 -2.71 12.85
C VAL A 136 -5.51 -2.64 12.82
N GLU A 137 -6.10 -1.94 13.76
CA GLU A 137 -7.58 -1.82 13.86
C GLU A 137 -8.21 -1.12 12.64
N ARG A 138 -7.49 -0.17 12.04
CA ARG A 138 -7.98 0.56 10.86
C ARG A 138 -7.68 -0.20 9.58
N SER A 139 -8.64 -0.18 8.66
CA SER A 139 -8.46 -0.68 7.30
C SER A 139 -8.44 0.49 6.33
N LEU A 140 -7.61 0.39 5.30
CA LEU A 140 -7.57 1.38 4.22
C LEU A 140 -8.47 0.94 3.08
N CYS A 141 -9.17 1.89 2.50
CA CYS A 141 -9.96 1.68 1.29
C CYS A 141 -9.41 2.51 0.14
N LEU A 142 -9.43 1.92 -1.03
CA LEU A 142 -9.06 2.55 -2.28
C LEU A 142 -10.25 2.46 -3.23
N VAL A 143 -10.74 3.62 -3.69
CA VAL A 143 -11.86 3.70 -4.62
C VAL A 143 -11.36 4.17 -5.96
N VAL A 144 -11.54 3.34 -6.98
CA VAL A 144 -11.26 3.66 -8.39
C VAL A 144 -12.55 4.17 -9.02
N SER A 145 -12.61 5.46 -9.28
CA SER A 145 -13.82 6.14 -9.78
C SER A 145 -13.74 6.34 -11.31
N LEU A 146 -14.82 5.97 -12.00
CA LEU A 146 -14.98 6.26 -13.44
C LEU A 146 -15.60 7.65 -13.67
N PRO A 147 -15.42 8.26 -14.83
CA PRO A 147 -14.68 7.76 -16.02
C PRO A 147 -13.17 8.03 -16.00
N LEU A 148 -12.69 8.91 -15.12
CA LEU A 148 -11.28 9.32 -15.12
C LEU A 148 -10.33 8.28 -14.50
N GLY A 149 -10.86 7.25 -13.84
CA GLY A 149 -10.04 6.24 -13.16
C GLY A 149 -9.20 6.82 -12.02
N VAL A 150 -9.68 7.86 -11.36
CA VAL A 150 -8.97 8.44 -10.22
C VAL A 150 -9.08 7.50 -9.04
N SER A 151 -7.93 7.11 -8.47
CA SER A 151 -7.90 6.33 -7.24
C SER A 151 -7.83 7.26 -6.03
N ARG A 152 -8.74 7.06 -5.08
CA ARG A 152 -8.76 7.80 -3.80
C ARG A 152 -8.51 6.83 -2.66
N VAL A 153 -7.66 7.23 -1.72
CA VAL A 153 -7.39 6.48 -0.49
C VAL A 153 -8.21 7.07 0.65
N GLY A 154 -8.79 6.20 1.46
CA GLY A 154 -9.55 6.58 2.64
C GLY A 154 -9.43 5.54 3.74
N ILE A 155 -10.19 5.75 4.81
CA ILE A 155 -10.35 4.80 5.92
C ILE A 155 -11.69 4.10 5.73
N TYR A 156 -11.69 2.76 5.78
CA TYR A 156 -12.89 1.96 5.66
C TYR A 156 -13.60 1.88 7.02
N GLN A 157 -14.88 2.26 7.06
CA GLN A 157 -15.69 2.28 8.29
C GLN A 157 -16.64 1.07 8.41
N GLY A 158 -16.59 0.15 7.44
CA GLY A 158 -17.35 -1.09 7.53
C GLY A 158 -16.63 -2.12 8.39
N ALA A 159 -17.38 -2.99 9.05
CA ALA A 159 -16.81 -4.23 9.54
C ALA A 159 -16.19 -4.94 8.33
N LEU A 160 -14.95 -5.43 8.45
CA LEU A 160 -14.39 -6.34 7.46
C LEU A 160 -15.28 -7.57 7.47
N ALA A 161 -16.19 -7.62 6.52
CA ALA A 161 -17.14 -8.71 6.46
C ALA A 161 -16.37 -10.02 6.42
N ALA A 162 -16.79 -10.95 7.25
CA ALA A 162 -16.35 -12.33 7.15
C ALA A 162 -16.48 -12.73 5.68
N LEU A 163 -15.38 -13.19 5.09
CA LEU A 163 -15.20 -13.78 3.75
C LEU A 163 -16.50 -13.85 2.91
N GLY A 164 -16.75 -12.89 2.04
CA GLY A 164 -17.84 -12.95 1.08
C GLY A 164 -18.60 -11.66 0.75
N GLU A 165 -18.52 -10.62 1.56
CA GLU A 165 -19.23 -9.36 1.25
C GLU A 165 -18.31 -8.39 0.48
N ALA A 166 -18.77 -7.94 -0.69
CA ALA A 166 -18.02 -7.01 -1.52
C ALA A 166 -17.87 -5.64 -0.84
N PRO A 167 -16.68 -5.02 -0.83
CA PRO A 167 -16.48 -3.72 -0.22
C PRO A 167 -17.32 -2.64 -0.90
N ARG A 168 -17.85 -1.70 -0.09
CA ARG A 168 -18.72 -0.61 -0.57
C ARG A 168 -18.00 0.72 -0.52
N SER A 169 -18.02 1.46 -1.62
CA SER A 169 -17.41 2.79 -1.72
C SER A 169 -18.03 3.82 -0.75
N THR A 170 -19.30 3.65 -0.37
CA THR A 170 -19.99 4.52 0.59
C THR A 170 -19.43 4.45 2.01
N LEU A 171 -18.74 3.36 2.35
CA LEU A 171 -18.09 3.16 3.65
C LEU A 171 -16.62 3.64 3.63
N CYS A 172 -16.13 4.09 2.49
CA CYS A 172 -14.78 4.64 2.34
C CYS A 172 -14.80 6.15 2.62
N ARG A 173 -14.29 6.56 3.78
CA ARG A 173 -14.20 7.96 4.16
C ARG A 173 -12.85 8.55 3.75
N PRO A 174 -12.81 9.76 3.19
CA PRO A 174 -11.55 10.39 2.84
C PRO A 174 -10.70 10.57 4.10
N ARG A 175 -9.39 10.39 3.94
CA ARG A 175 -8.42 10.67 5.00
C ARG A 175 -8.34 12.18 5.17
N ILE A 176 -8.82 12.72 6.27
CA ILE A 176 -8.58 14.12 6.63
C ILE A 176 -7.11 14.17 7.05
N GLN A 177 -6.27 14.81 6.24
CA GLN A 177 -4.92 15.17 6.68
C GLN A 177 -5.10 16.28 7.71
N GLU A 178 -4.93 15.95 8.96
CA GLU A 178 -4.65 16.98 9.98
C GLU A 178 -3.28 17.56 9.62
N GLY A 179 -3.28 18.80 9.14
CA GLY A 179 -2.10 19.58 8.78
C GLY A 179 -1.39 20.14 10.01
#